data_1bec7d8c75fcb4608e376ce0c3319a6b
#
_entry.id   1bec7d8c75fcb4608e376ce0c3319a6b
#
_cell.length_a   1.000
_cell.length_b   1.000
_cell.length_c   1.000
_cell.angle_alpha   90.00
_cell.angle_beta   90.00
_cell.angle_gamma   90.00
#
_symmetry.space_group_name_H-M   'P 1'
#
loop_
_entity.id
_entity.type
_entity.pdbx_description
1 polymer ?
#
loop_
_entity_poly.entity_id
_entity_poly.type
_entity_poly.pdbx_seq_one_letter_code
_entity_poly.pdbx_strand_id
1 'polypeptide(L)'
;VNATIPLFLLNFSGSFNNGQLLINWSTTNEKNVHHFELEESRDGVLFTPLGSIAIQATPDLIHRYRYEMNKQLMLTTYYRLRIVDNDGMEQYSRVLILKPGNLQRSHVKVLPNPFKDVITINYPSNSQEVIKILLADVYGHVIRTVQREISTGENSIAIGNLGHLPSGMYFLSIHDK
;
A
#
# COMPACT_ATOMS: atom_id res chain seq x y z
N VAL A 1 45.85 -1.00 10.89
CA VAL A 1 44.43 -0.57 10.78
C VAL A 1 43.83 -1.33 9.62
N ASN A 2 43.08 -2.41 9.89
CA ASN A 2 42.37 -3.13 8.86
C ASN A 2 41.18 -2.25 8.44
N ALA A 3 41.25 -1.68 7.25
CA ALA A 3 40.10 -1.01 6.67
C ALA A 3 39.01 -2.06 6.41
N THR A 4 37.98 -2.06 7.20
CA THR A 4 36.77 -2.85 6.94
C THR A 4 36.08 -2.28 5.68
N ILE A 5 35.96 -3.10 4.65
CA ILE A 5 35.22 -2.74 3.47
C ILE A 5 33.73 -2.68 3.90
N PRO A 6 33.05 -1.55 3.69
CA PRO A 6 31.68 -1.41 4.14
C PRO A 6 30.75 -2.41 3.44
N LEU A 7 29.68 -2.80 4.12
CA LEU A 7 28.59 -3.59 3.53
C LEU A 7 28.03 -2.87 2.29
N PHE A 8 27.74 -3.63 1.25
CA PHE A 8 27.00 -3.14 0.09
C PHE A 8 25.59 -3.69 0.08
N LEU A 9 24.62 -2.81 0.22
CA LEU A 9 23.20 -3.11 0.00
C LEU A 9 22.94 -3.09 -1.51
N LEU A 10 22.79 -4.27 -2.11
CA LEU A 10 22.61 -4.43 -3.55
C LEU A 10 21.17 -4.13 -4.00
N ASN A 11 20.21 -4.53 -3.17
CA ASN A 11 18.79 -4.29 -3.40
C ASN A 11 18.08 -4.05 -2.08
N PHE A 12 17.07 -3.20 -2.11
CA PHE A 12 16.10 -3.03 -1.04
C PHE A 12 14.75 -2.67 -1.65
N SER A 13 13.78 -3.56 -1.52
CA SER A 13 12.47 -3.44 -2.16
C SER A 13 11.37 -3.90 -1.22
N GLY A 14 10.17 -3.43 -1.45
CA GLY A 14 9.02 -3.80 -0.66
C GLY A 14 7.74 -3.78 -1.48
N SER A 15 6.81 -4.62 -1.08
CA SER A 15 5.45 -4.66 -1.61
C SER A 15 4.44 -4.92 -0.50
N PHE A 16 3.22 -4.52 -0.77
CA PHE A 16 2.10 -4.79 0.12
C PHE A 16 0.94 -5.31 -0.73
N ASN A 17 0.56 -6.55 -0.51
CA ASN A 17 -0.50 -7.22 -1.25
C ASN A 17 -1.35 -8.05 -0.30
N ASN A 18 -2.67 -7.99 -0.44
CA ASN A 18 -3.63 -8.84 0.29
C ASN A 18 -3.41 -8.87 1.81
N GLY A 19 -3.12 -7.74 2.42
CA GLY A 19 -2.89 -7.67 3.86
C GLY A 19 -1.52 -8.20 4.31
N GLN A 20 -0.60 -8.47 3.38
CA GLN A 20 0.75 -8.93 3.67
C GLN A 20 1.79 -7.90 3.25
N LEU A 21 2.60 -7.47 4.20
CA LEU A 21 3.82 -6.71 3.97
C LEU A 21 4.93 -7.68 3.61
N LEU A 22 5.62 -7.42 2.51
CA LEU A 22 6.81 -8.15 2.08
C LEU A 22 7.94 -7.16 1.83
N ILE A 23 9.04 -7.30 2.55
CA ILE A 23 10.28 -6.54 2.34
C ILE A 23 11.39 -7.51 1.98
N ASN A 24 12.10 -7.22 0.91
CA ASN A 24 13.25 -8.00 0.46
C ASN A 24 14.48 -7.12 0.33
N TRP A 25 15.63 -7.66 0.70
CA TRP A 25 16.91 -7.01 0.43
C TRP A 25 17.98 -8.04 0.14
N SER A 26 19.05 -7.58 -0.47
CA SER A 26 20.24 -8.39 -0.70
C SER A 26 21.48 -7.55 -0.43
N THR A 27 22.48 -8.22 0.10
CA THR A 27 23.71 -7.61 0.56
C THR A 27 24.91 -8.40 0.09
N THR A 28 26.07 -7.78 0.14
CA THR A 28 27.36 -8.45 0.00
C THR A 28 28.34 -7.86 1.01
N ASN A 29 29.36 -8.64 1.40
CA ASN A 29 30.41 -8.23 2.33
C ASN A 29 29.90 -7.85 3.73
N GLU A 30 29.24 -8.79 4.41
CA GLU A 30 28.67 -8.62 5.76
C GLU A 30 29.67 -8.82 6.91
N LYS A 31 30.97 -8.77 6.65
CA LYS A 31 32.01 -9.18 7.61
C LYS A 31 31.96 -8.49 8.99
N ASN A 32 31.47 -7.28 9.05
CA ASN A 32 31.36 -6.52 10.31
C ASN A 32 29.93 -6.35 10.78
N VAL A 33 28.94 -6.80 10.02
CA VAL A 33 27.54 -6.63 10.37
C VAL A 33 27.16 -7.56 11.51
N HIS A 34 26.45 -7.03 12.50
CA HIS A 34 25.86 -7.79 13.59
C HIS A 34 24.45 -8.23 13.25
N HIS A 35 23.60 -7.28 12.82
CA HIS A 35 22.23 -7.57 12.44
C HIS A 35 21.61 -6.42 11.60
N PHE A 36 20.46 -6.70 11.03
CA PHE A 36 19.60 -5.70 10.41
C PHE A 36 18.39 -5.43 11.29
N GLU A 37 17.95 -4.18 11.38
CA GLU A 37 16.67 -3.81 11.93
C GLU A 37 15.80 -3.20 10.83
N LEU A 38 14.61 -3.77 10.62
CA LEU A 38 13.61 -3.13 9.78
C LEU A 38 12.86 -2.11 10.63
N GLU A 39 12.84 -0.88 10.16
CA GLU A 39 12.14 0.22 10.82
C GLU A 39 11.01 0.74 9.96
N GLU A 40 9.95 1.20 10.61
CA GLU A 40 8.80 1.85 9.97
C GLU A 40 8.56 3.25 10.51
N SER A 41 7.95 4.09 9.64
CA SER A 41 7.52 5.44 9.99
C SER A 41 6.22 5.80 9.27
N ARG A 42 5.40 6.64 9.90
CA ARG A 42 4.18 7.19 9.27
C ARG A 42 4.39 8.56 8.66
N ASP A 43 5.39 9.29 9.09
CA ASP A 43 5.70 10.65 8.67
C ASP A 43 7.00 10.76 7.85
N GLY A 44 7.78 9.67 7.77
CA GLY A 44 9.09 9.63 7.12
C GLY A 44 10.21 10.28 7.93
N VAL A 45 9.96 10.69 9.16
CA VAL A 45 10.90 11.38 10.06
C VAL A 45 11.21 10.54 11.30
N LEU A 46 10.17 10.14 12.03
CA LEU A 46 10.29 9.31 13.22
C LEU A 46 10.14 7.84 12.85
N PHE A 47 11.22 7.08 12.96
CA PHE A 47 11.24 5.65 12.67
C PHE A 47 11.25 4.83 13.95
N THR A 48 10.48 3.75 13.96
CA THR A 48 10.39 2.78 15.06
C THR A 48 10.76 1.38 14.57
N PRO A 49 11.49 0.59 15.36
CA PRO A 49 11.83 -0.78 14.99
C PRO A 49 10.58 -1.64 14.80
N LEU A 50 10.54 -2.40 13.72
CA LEU A 50 9.50 -3.37 13.40
C LEU A 50 9.96 -4.82 13.66
N GLY A 51 11.24 -5.09 13.44
CA GLY A 51 11.85 -6.38 13.70
C GLY A 51 13.35 -6.38 13.46
N SER A 52 14.04 -7.28 14.14
CA SER A 52 15.48 -7.52 14.00
C SER A 52 15.74 -8.82 13.24
N ILE A 53 16.68 -8.81 12.33
CA ILE A 53 17.02 -9.93 11.45
C ILE A 53 18.53 -10.18 11.55
N ALA A 54 18.89 -11.38 12.00
CA ALA A 54 20.29 -11.80 12.09
C ALA A 54 20.91 -12.00 10.70
N ILE A 55 22.21 -11.80 10.59
CA ILE A 55 22.96 -12.12 9.38
C ILE A 55 22.95 -13.62 9.11
N GLN A 56 23.08 -14.00 7.84
CA GLN A 56 23.21 -15.39 7.40
C GLN A 56 24.70 -15.80 7.46
N ALA A 57 25.01 -16.80 8.28
CA ALA A 57 26.38 -17.35 8.37
C ALA A 57 26.63 -18.37 7.25
N THR A 58 26.50 -17.94 5.99
CA THR A 58 26.78 -18.77 4.81
C THR A 58 27.99 -18.24 4.05
N PRO A 59 28.73 -19.09 3.30
CA PRO A 59 29.88 -18.67 2.51
C PRO A 59 29.52 -17.93 1.23
N ASP A 60 28.23 -17.63 1.03
CA ASP A 60 27.74 -16.97 -0.18
C ASP A 60 28.26 -15.54 -0.31
N LEU A 61 28.57 -15.14 -1.55
CA LEU A 61 28.97 -13.76 -1.83
C LEU A 61 27.80 -12.78 -1.75
N ILE A 62 26.58 -13.25 -1.95
CA ILE A 62 25.34 -12.46 -1.92
C ILE A 62 24.35 -13.12 -0.98
N HIS A 63 23.98 -12.43 0.06
CA HIS A 63 22.95 -12.85 1.00
C HIS A 63 21.61 -12.22 0.62
N ARG A 64 20.54 -13.01 0.74
CA ARG A 64 19.18 -12.57 0.42
C ARG A 64 18.31 -12.74 1.64
N TYR A 65 17.58 -11.68 1.97
CA TYR A 65 16.73 -11.60 3.14
C TYR A 65 15.30 -11.30 2.72
N ARG A 66 14.38 -11.81 3.52
CA ARG A 66 12.94 -11.60 3.35
C ARG A 66 12.31 -11.40 4.72
N TYR A 67 11.55 -10.33 4.84
CA TYR A 67 10.72 -10.06 6.01
C TYR A 67 9.26 -10.02 5.59
N GLU A 68 8.43 -10.81 6.27
CA GLU A 68 7.01 -10.92 6.01
C GLU A 68 6.21 -10.64 7.28
N MET A 69 5.13 -9.90 7.14
CA MET A 69 4.22 -9.63 8.23
C MET A 69 2.80 -9.45 7.70
N ASN A 70 1.84 -10.07 8.36
CA ASN A 70 0.44 -9.74 8.16
C ASN A 70 0.16 -8.39 8.81
N LYS A 71 -0.23 -7.41 8.01
CA LYS A 71 -0.45 -6.04 8.44
C LYS A 71 -1.48 -5.38 7.54
N GLN A 72 -2.37 -4.58 8.11
CA GLN A 72 -3.19 -3.68 7.32
C GLN A 72 -2.46 -2.36 7.12
N LEU A 73 -2.23 -2.00 5.89
CA LEU A 73 -1.62 -0.72 5.53
C LEU A 73 -2.74 0.27 5.23
N MET A 74 -3.13 1.05 6.23
CA MET A 74 -4.21 2.04 6.12
C MET A 74 -3.75 3.38 5.53
N LEU A 75 -2.47 3.70 5.70
CA LEU A 75 -1.85 4.97 5.30
C LEU A 75 -0.51 4.70 4.61
N THR A 76 -0.02 5.69 3.86
CA THR A 76 1.36 5.67 3.37
C THR A 76 2.30 5.43 4.53
N THR A 77 3.15 4.44 4.40
CA THR A 77 4.12 4.05 5.42
C THR A 77 5.50 3.98 4.81
N TYR A 78 6.47 4.45 5.54
CA TYR A 78 7.87 4.53 5.16
C TYR A 78 8.64 3.42 5.86
N TYR A 79 9.53 2.74 5.15
CA TYR A 79 10.37 1.67 5.67
C TYR A 79 11.81 1.93 5.34
N ARG A 80 12.72 1.60 6.27
CA ARG A 80 14.15 1.58 6.03
C ARG A 80 14.81 0.44 6.80
N LEU A 81 15.99 0.05 6.36
CA LEU A 81 16.86 -0.82 7.12
C LEU A 81 17.85 0.03 7.91
N ARG A 82 17.98 -0.28 9.17
CA ARG A 82 19.10 0.08 10.02
C ARG A 82 20.04 -1.11 10.06
N ILE A 83 21.27 -0.91 9.68
CA ILE A 83 22.34 -1.90 9.63
C ILE A 83 23.23 -1.62 10.82
N VAL A 84 23.35 -2.56 11.73
CA VAL A 84 24.12 -2.42 12.95
C VAL A 84 25.37 -3.28 12.85
N ASP A 85 26.52 -2.67 12.99
CA ASP A 85 27.82 -3.34 12.96
C ASP A 85 28.20 -3.90 14.34
N ASN A 86 29.17 -4.81 14.38
CA ASN A 86 29.66 -5.42 15.64
C ASN A 86 30.30 -4.42 16.59
N ASP A 87 30.76 -3.29 16.11
CA ASP A 87 31.30 -2.18 16.91
C ASP A 87 30.25 -1.15 17.35
N GLY A 88 28.98 -1.41 17.00
CA GLY A 88 27.86 -0.54 17.32
C GLY A 88 27.65 0.63 16.36
N MET A 89 28.43 0.72 15.28
CA MET A 89 28.19 1.71 14.23
C MET A 89 26.91 1.38 13.46
N GLU A 90 26.23 2.41 12.99
CA GLU A 90 24.94 2.29 12.32
C GLU A 90 24.99 2.89 10.93
N GLN A 91 24.34 2.21 10.00
CA GLN A 91 24.12 2.69 8.63
C GLN A 91 22.64 2.51 8.27
N TYR A 92 22.15 3.33 7.37
CA TYR A 92 20.75 3.30 6.96
C TYR A 92 20.63 3.11 5.45
N SER A 93 19.65 2.32 5.04
CA SER A 93 19.26 2.22 3.65
C SER A 93 18.54 3.48 3.17
N ARG A 94 18.27 3.53 1.87
CA ARG A 94 17.23 4.42 1.35
C ARG A 94 15.87 4.10 1.99
N VAL A 95 14.99 5.07 2.02
CA VAL A 95 13.61 4.89 2.48
C VAL A 95 12.74 4.31 1.36
N LEU A 96 12.01 3.25 1.66
CA LEU A 96 10.93 2.74 0.82
C LEU A 96 9.63 3.41 1.23
N ILE A 97 8.84 3.81 0.27
CA ILE A 97 7.52 4.38 0.49
C ILE A 97 6.51 3.36 -0.02
N LEU A 98 5.81 2.71 0.91
CA LEU A 98 4.69 1.85 0.58
C LEU A 98 3.39 2.62 0.86
N LYS A 99 2.66 2.80 -0.19
CA LYS A 99 1.29 3.28 -0.08
C LYS A 99 0.41 2.10 0.27
N PRO A 100 -0.72 2.30 1.00
CA PRO A 100 -1.75 1.27 1.05
C PRO A 100 -1.86 0.79 -0.38
N GLY A 101 -1.57 -0.49 -0.60
CA GLY A 101 -1.78 -1.05 -1.93
C GLY A 101 -3.15 -0.52 -2.30
N ASN A 102 -3.31 0.08 -3.47
CA ASN A 102 -4.64 0.12 -3.98
C ASN A 102 -5.17 -1.25 -3.63
N LEU A 103 -5.95 -1.37 -2.49
CA LEU A 103 -6.94 -2.42 -2.38
C LEU A 103 -7.27 -2.61 -3.82
N GLN A 104 -6.86 -3.74 -4.45
CA GLN A 104 -7.15 -3.81 -5.88
C GLN A 104 -8.50 -3.15 -5.97
N ARG A 105 -8.52 -1.89 -6.37
CA ARG A 105 -9.74 -1.30 -6.86
C ARG A 105 -9.92 -2.14 -8.11
N SER A 106 -10.33 -3.36 -7.82
CA SER A 106 -10.76 -4.33 -8.78
C SER A 106 -11.79 -3.53 -9.49
N HIS A 107 -11.34 -2.90 -10.48
CA HIS A 107 -11.86 -1.85 -11.32
C HIS A 107 -13.31 -1.55 -11.00
N VAL A 108 -13.55 -0.55 -10.10
CA VAL A 108 -14.90 0.01 -9.99
C VAL A 108 -15.32 0.32 -11.41
N LYS A 109 -16.28 -0.43 -11.90
CA LYS A 109 -16.80 -0.23 -13.25
C LYS A 109 -18.12 0.47 -13.14
N VAL A 110 -18.30 1.52 -13.92
CA VAL A 110 -19.57 2.23 -14.04
C VAL A 110 -20.09 2.01 -15.45
N LEU A 111 -21.23 1.34 -15.57
CA LEU A 111 -21.80 0.94 -16.84
C LEU A 111 -23.32 1.22 -16.86
N PRO A 112 -23.89 1.60 -18.02
CA PRO A 112 -23.20 2.02 -19.22
C PRO A 112 -22.52 3.38 -19.06
N ASN A 113 -21.48 3.64 -19.83
CA ASN A 113 -20.88 4.96 -19.97
C ASN A 113 -20.64 5.21 -21.46
N PRO A 114 -21.35 6.12 -22.12
CA PRO A 114 -22.39 7.05 -21.57
C PRO A 114 -23.64 6.34 -21.06
N PHE A 115 -24.30 6.96 -20.09
CA PHE A 115 -25.55 6.48 -19.52
C PHE A 115 -26.76 7.28 -20.04
N LYS A 116 -27.96 6.72 -19.87
CA LYS A 116 -29.25 7.42 -20.14
C LYS A 116 -30.03 7.66 -18.85
N ASP A 117 -30.56 6.60 -18.27
CA ASP A 117 -31.43 6.69 -17.08
C ASP A 117 -30.86 5.97 -15.86
N VAL A 118 -30.03 4.96 -16.08
CA VAL A 118 -29.49 4.12 -15.02
C VAL A 118 -27.99 3.94 -15.22
N ILE A 119 -27.25 3.99 -14.13
CA ILE A 119 -25.86 3.51 -14.05
C ILE A 119 -25.79 2.34 -13.08
N THR A 120 -24.97 1.38 -13.39
CA THR A 120 -24.62 0.26 -12.51
C THR A 120 -23.16 0.38 -12.13
N ILE A 121 -22.90 0.36 -10.85
CA ILE A 121 -21.56 0.43 -10.27
C ILE A 121 -21.21 -0.97 -9.81
N ASN A 122 -20.24 -1.60 -10.43
CA ASN A 122 -19.63 -2.83 -9.94
C ASN A 122 -18.51 -2.44 -8.99
N TYR A 123 -18.70 -2.73 -7.72
CA TYR A 123 -17.80 -2.35 -6.63
C TYR A 123 -17.36 -3.58 -5.85
N PRO A 124 -16.14 -4.05 -6.05
CA PRO A 124 -15.59 -5.11 -5.24
C PRO A 124 -15.16 -4.60 -3.89
N SER A 125 -15.48 -5.32 -2.82
CA SER A 125 -15.06 -5.02 -1.46
C SER A 125 -14.43 -6.22 -0.76
N ASN A 126 -13.50 -5.94 0.14
CA ASN A 126 -12.89 -6.96 0.99
C ASN A 126 -13.54 -7.05 2.37
N SER A 127 -14.53 -6.20 2.64
CA SER A 127 -15.23 -6.12 3.93
C SER A 127 -16.72 -5.89 3.74
N GLN A 128 -17.50 -6.23 4.77
CA GLN A 128 -18.88 -5.79 4.88
C GLN A 128 -18.87 -4.38 5.50
N GLU A 129 -19.40 -3.40 4.78
CA GLU A 129 -19.40 -2.00 5.20
C GLU A 129 -20.55 -1.22 4.56
N VAL A 130 -20.79 -0.01 5.06
CA VAL A 130 -21.73 0.94 4.44
C VAL A 130 -20.94 1.98 3.67
N ILE A 131 -21.17 2.05 2.37
CA ILE A 131 -20.58 3.06 1.51
C ILE A 131 -21.58 4.17 1.19
N LYS A 132 -21.04 5.37 0.99
CA LYS A 132 -21.79 6.54 0.53
C LYS A 132 -21.35 6.89 -0.89
N ILE A 133 -22.28 6.92 -1.82
CA ILE A 133 -22.06 7.24 -3.22
C ILE A 133 -22.66 8.60 -3.51
N LEU A 134 -21.88 9.50 -4.07
CA LEU A 134 -22.28 10.83 -4.49
C LEU A 134 -22.18 10.94 -6.00
N LEU A 135 -23.23 11.40 -6.65
CA LEU A 135 -23.21 11.82 -8.05
C LEU A 135 -23.32 13.35 -8.08
N ALA A 136 -22.36 14.02 -8.71
CA ALA A 136 -22.29 15.48 -8.80
C ALA A 136 -22.10 15.94 -10.25
N ASP A 137 -22.52 17.16 -10.55
CA ASP A 137 -22.24 17.83 -11.81
C ASP A 137 -20.79 18.37 -11.88
N VAL A 138 -20.44 18.99 -12.99
CA VAL A 138 -19.11 19.58 -13.22
C VAL A 138 -18.80 20.78 -12.30
N TYR A 139 -19.81 21.35 -11.67
CA TYR A 139 -19.66 22.45 -10.70
C TYR A 139 -19.56 21.96 -9.26
N GLY A 140 -19.65 20.63 -9.04
CA GLY A 140 -19.61 20.03 -7.72
C GLY A 140 -20.95 19.99 -6.98
N HIS A 141 -22.06 20.38 -7.63
CA HIS A 141 -23.38 20.25 -7.01
C HIS A 141 -23.79 18.79 -6.94
N VAL A 142 -24.08 18.32 -5.74
CA VAL A 142 -24.52 16.94 -5.51
C VAL A 142 -25.94 16.75 -6.01
N ILE A 143 -26.10 15.92 -7.04
CA ILE A 143 -27.38 15.58 -7.66
C ILE A 143 -28.05 14.43 -6.92
N ARG A 144 -27.26 13.45 -6.51
CA ARG A 144 -27.74 12.22 -5.87
C ARG A 144 -26.78 11.77 -4.79
N THR A 145 -27.35 11.34 -3.68
CA THR A 145 -26.63 10.64 -2.61
C THR A 145 -27.29 9.28 -2.40
N VAL A 146 -26.49 8.23 -2.39
CA VAL A 146 -26.95 6.86 -2.15
C VAL A 146 -26.07 6.23 -1.08
N GLN A 147 -26.69 5.63 -0.06
CA GLN A 147 -25.99 4.78 0.90
C GLN A 147 -26.34 3.33 0.62
N ARG A 148 -25.36 2.45 0.66
CA ARG A 148 -25.53 1.01 0.46
C ARG A 148 -24.67 0.23 1.42
N GLU A 149 -25.27 -0.78 2.00
CA GLU A 149 -24.53 -1.85 2.65
C GLU A 149 -23.99 -2.76 1.57
N ILE A 150 -22.71 -3.07 1.64
CA ILE A 150 -21.99 -3.94 0.71
C ILE A 150 -21.39 -5.11 1.48
N SER A 151 -21.23 -6.22 0.78
CA SER A 151 -20.62 -7.44 1.30
C SER A 151 -19.22 -7.64 0.74
N THR A 152 -18.46 -8.52 1.37
CA THR A 152 -17.20 -9.00 0.81
C THR A 152 -17.43 -9.64 -0.57
N GLY A 153 -16.61 -9.29 -1.55
CA GLY A 153 -16.72 -9.76 -2.93
C GLY A 153 -17.28 -8.69 -3.88
N GLU A 154 -17.84 -9.11 -5.01
CA GLU A 154 -18.37 -8.24 -6.04
C GLU A 154 -19.77 -7.75 -5.64
N ASN A 155 -19.94 -6.43 -5.63
CA ASN A 155 -21.21 -5.75 -5.39
C ASN A 155 -21.66 -5.04 -6.66
N SER A 156 -22.95 -5.13 -6.98
CA SER A 156 -23.58 -4.44 -8.11
C SER A 156 -24.63 -3.46 -7.61
N ILE A 157 -24.40 -2.18 -7.80
CA ILE A 157 -25.21 -1.10 -7.25
C ILE A 157 -25.79 -0.30 -8.40
N ALA A 158 -27.12 -0.34 -8.56
CA ALA A 158 -27.81 0.45 -9.56
C ALA A 158 -28.28 1.79 -8.99
N ILE A 159 -28.09 2.87 -9.77
CA ILE A 159 -28.62 4.21 -9.51
C ILE A 159 -29.45 4.60 -10.72
N GLY A 160 -30.75 4.71 -10.52
CA GLY A 160 -31.71 5.05 -11.56
C GLY A 160 -32.29 6.44 -11.42
N ASN A 161 -33.32 6.74 -12.27
CA ASN A 161 -34.00 8.02 -12.39
C ASN A 161 -33.00 9.15 -12.74
N LEU A 162 -32.12 8.91 -13.70
CA LEU A 162 -31.14 9.88 -14.18
C LEU A 162 -31.50 10.45 -15.55
N GLY A 163 -32.57 9.96 -16.17
CA GLY A 163 -33.00 10.34 -17.54
C GLY A 163 -33.38 11.80 -17.71
N HIS A 164 -33.64 12.53 -16.61
CA HIS A 164 -33.91 13.96 -16.61
C HIS A 164 -32.67 14.82 -16.59
N LEU A 165 -31.49 14.23 -16.41
CA LEU A 165 -30.23 14.97 -16.33
C LEU A 165 -29.80 15.46 -17.72
N PRO A 166 -29.30 16.70 -17.84
CA PRO A 166 -28.72 17.20 -19.08
C PRO A 166 -27.57 16.33 -19.59
N SER A 167 -27.41 16.31 -20.90
CA SER A 167 -26.20 15.68 -21.47
C SER A 167 -24.95 16.40 -21.01
N GLY A 168 -23.99 15.65 -20.46
CA GLY A 168 -22.78 16.23 -19.90
C GLY A 168 -21.91 15.24 -19.15
N MET A 169 -20.89 15.77 -18.47
CA MET A 169 -20.00 15.02 -17.61
C MET A 169 -20.49 15.10 -16.16
N TYR A 170 -20.40 14.00 -15.46
CA TYR A 170 -20.75 13.88 -14.06
C TYR A 170 -19.62 13.19 -13.30
N PHE A 171 -19.43 13.55 -12.04
CA PHE A 171 -18.48 12.93 -11.14
C PHE A 171 -19.18 11.97 -10.18
N LEU A 172 -18.63 10.77 -10.08
CA LEU A 172 -19.07 9.78 -9.11
C LEU A 172 -17.99 9.63 -8.04
N SER A 173 -18.36 9.86 -6.78
CA SER A 173 -17.46 9.68 -5.63
C SER A 173 -18.03 8.61 -4.72
N ILE A 174 -17.18 7.70 -4.27
CA ILE A 174 -17.53 6.64 -3.33
C ILE A 174 -16.68 6.83 -2.07
N HIS A 175 -17.35 6.91 -0.93
CA HIS A 175 -16.73 7.08 0.38
C HIS A 175 -17.11 5.90 1.27
N ASP A 176 -16.12 5.27 1.85
CA ASP A 176 -16.22 4.36 2.97
C ASP A 176 -16.23 5.16 4.29
N LYS A 177 -16.87 4.62 5.31
CA LYS A 177 -16.87 5.24 6.65
C LYS A 177 -15.57 4.95 7.41
#